data_88b4e802a0b23b03f791f02945646dc7
#
_entry.id   88b4e802a0b23b03f791f02945646dc7
#
_cell.length_a   1.000
_cell.length_b   1.000
_cell.length_c   1.000
_cell.angle_alpha   90.00
_cell.angle_beta   90.00
_cell.angle_gamma   90.00
#
_symmetry.space_group_name_H-M   'P 1'
#
loop_
_entity.id
_entity.type
_entity.pdbx_description
1 polymer ?
#
loop_
_entity_poly.entity_id
_entity_poly.type
_entity_poly.pdbx_seq_one_letter_code
_entity_poly.pdbx_strand_id
1 'polypeptide(L)'
;ENPSPTILMHERPDFDVGLFELEPQLQQDYYLGYSNSVLWPAFHGRLDLIDVQAHYAEAYKEVSRRLAEMVSKVITEDDVLWIHDYQLIPLAHELKKLGVTNRMGFFLHIPLPDLQTYKAIPDWRELSEWFAAYDMVGFQTRRDLAHMIDIFRQTMRGELRFNGNIDVAGREISLGCYPISIDVKGFAELAAEKAQSVAPARLTRMIGVDRLDYS
;
A
#
# COMPACT_ATOMS: atom_id res chain seq x y z
N GLU A 1 -8.97 29.09 -9.42
CA GLU A 1 -8.02 28.54 -8.43
C GLU A 1 -8.80 27.53 -7.59
N ASN A 2 -8.41 26.27 -7.62
CA ASN A 2 -8.96 25.27 -6.70
C ASN A 2 -8.52 25.64 -5.28
N PRO A 3 -9.42 25.61 -4.29
CA PRO A 3 -9.03 25.87 -2.92
C PRO A 3 -7.94 24.89 -2.49
N SER A 4 -6.91 25.38 -1.80
CA SER A 4 -5.88 24.51 -1.24
C SER A 4 -6.54 23.43 -0.39
N PRO A 5 -6.16 22.17 -0.54
CA PRO A 5 -6.74 21.09 0.25
C PRO A 5 -6.49 21.35 1.75
N THR A 6 -7.51 21.14 2.54
CA THR A 6 -7.47 21.41 4.00
C THR A 6 -7.59 20.09 4.74
N ILE A 7 -6.68 19.88 5.71
CA ILE A 7 -6.80 18.78 6.66
C ILE A 7 -7.69 19.24 7.82
N LEU A 8 -8.70 18.44 8.13
CA LEU A 8 -9.49 18.59 9.36
C LEU A 8 -8.85 17.70 10.44
N MET A 9 -8.23 18.33 11.44
CA MET A 9 -7.60 17.62 12.55
C MET A 9 -8.63 17.33 13.65
N HIS A 10 -8.65 16.09 14.10
CA HIS A 10 -9.46 15.61 15.22
C HIS A 10 -8.57 15.04 16.30
N GLU A 11 -8.47 15.71 17.41
CA GLU A 11 -7.72 15.26 18.58
C GLU A 11 -8.36 14.00 19.19
N ARG A 12 -7.55 13.03 19.56
CA ARG A 12 -7.90 11.84 20.31
C ARG A 12 -6.97 11.71 21.52
N PRO A 13 -7.32 10.94 22.56
CA PRO A 13 -6.49 10.83 23.76
C PRO A 13 -5.04 10.41 23.51
N ASP A 14 -4.80 9.55 22.53
CA ASP A 14 -3.51 8.92 22.28
C ASP A 14 -2.92 9.27 20.89
N PHE A 15 -3.68 9.91 20.01
CA PHE A 15 -3.26 10.27 18.65
C PHE A 15 -4.22 11.29 18.03
N ASP A 16 -3.77 12.00 17.01
CA ASP A 16 -4.59 12.89 16.21
C ASP A 16 -4.96 12.25 14.88
N VAL A 17 -6.14 12.55 14.37
CA VAL A 17 -6.61 12.09 13.06
C VAL A 17 -6.76 13.27 12.12
N GLY A 18 -6.00 13.28 11.04
CA GLY A 18 -6.18 14.22 9.94
C GLY A 18 -7.10 13.64 8.87
N LEU A 19 -8.18 14.33 8.56
CA LEU A 19 -9.11 13.96 7.48
C LEU A 19 -9.06 15.01 6.37
N PHE A 20 -9.18 14.56 5.14
CA PHE A 20 -9.36 15.45 3.99
C PHE A 20 -10.44 14.88 3.06
N GLU A 21 -11.10 15.78 2.37
CA GLU A 21 -12.13 15.42 1.43
C GLU A 21 -11.59 15.50 -0.01
N LEU A 22 -12.03 14.56 -0.84
CA LEU A 22 -11.81 14.59 -2.27
C LEU A 22 -13.14 14.81 -2.98
N GLU A 23 -13.10 15.52 -4.09
CA GLU A 23 -14.24 15.64 -4.98
C GLU A 23 -14.67 14.23 -5.45
N PRO A 24 -15.97 13.93 -5.55
CA PRO A 24 -16.45 12.58 -5.83
C PRO A 24 -15.86 11.95 -7.10
N GLN A 25 -15.69 12.73 -8.18
CA GLN A 25 -15.08 12.21 -9.41
C GLN A 25 -13.60 11.91 -9.22
N LEU A 26 -12.86 12.78 -8.55
CA LEU A 26 -11.43 12.56 -8.27
C LEU A 26 -11.22 11.32 -7.38
N GLN A 27 -12.07 11.14 -6.37
CA GLN A 27 -12.06 9.96 -5.50
C GLN A 27 -12.35 8.68 -6.31
N GLN A 28 -13.34 8.72 -7.20
CA GLN A 28 -13.69 7.60 -8.05
C GLN A 28 -12.52 7.20 -8.95
N ASP A 29 -11.93 8.15 -9.67
CA ASP A 29 -10.87 7.90 -10.63
C ASP A 29 -9.57 7.45 -9.94
N TYR A 30 -9.27 8.00 -8.77
CA TYR A 30 -8.13 7.62 -7.94
C TYR A 30 -8.30 6.23 -7.32
N TYR A 31 -9.41 6.02 -6.57
CA TYR A 31 -9.58 4.83 -5.75
C TYR A 31 -10.15 3.66 -6.56
N LEU A 32 -11.31 3.82 -7.21
CA LEU A 32 -11.91 2.76 -8.01
C LEU A 32 -11.19 2.61 -9.36
N GLY A 33 -10.73 3.71 -9.94
CA GLY A 33 -9.98 3.73 -11.19
C GLY A 33 -8.57 3.18 -11.02
N TYR A 34 -7.56 4.05 -10.81
CA TYR A 34 -6.17 3.61 -10.84
C TYR A 34 -5.83 2.55 -9.78
N SER A 35 -6.23 2.77 -8.53
CA SER A 35 -5.89 1.86 -7.45
C SER A 35 -6.53 0.48 -7.64
N ASN A 36 -7.83 0.40 -7.87
CA ASN A 36 -8.56 -0.87 -7.86
C ASN A 36 -8.78 -1.49 -9.25
N SER A 37 -8.72 -0.70 -10.33
CA SER A 37 -8.88 -1.24 -11.68
C SER A 37 -7.55 -1.43 -12.43
N VAL A 38 -6.44 -0.83 -11.94
CA VAL A 38 -5.11 -1.01 -12.53
C VAL A 38 -4.15 -1.72 -11.57
N LEU A 39 -3.83 -1.10 -10.42
CA LEU A 39 -2.80 -1.63 -9.52
C LEU A 39 -3.24 -2.92 -8.83
N TRP A 40 -4.45 -2.95 -8.25
CA TRP A 40 -4.94 -4.13 -7.55
C TRP A 40 -4.92 -5.41 -8.40
N PRO A 41 -5.54 -5.45 -9.60
CA PRO A 41 -5.50 -6.64 -10.43
C PRO A 41 -4.08 -6.98 -10.90
N ALA A 42 -3.26 -5.99 -11.28
CA ALA A 42 -1.88 -6.22 -11.68
C ALA A 42 -1.06 -6.88 -10.56
N PHE A 43 -1.18 -6.38 -9.34
CA PHE A 43 -0.45 -6.88 -8.18
C PHE A 43 -0.90 -8.28 -7.76
N HIS A 44 -2.15 -8.67 -8.09
CA HIS A 44 -2.66 -10.02 -7.89
C HIS A 44 -2.51 -10.94 -9.12
N GLY A 45 -1.75 -10.53 -10.15
CA GLY A 45 -1.50 -11.33 -11.34
C GLY A 45 -2.71 -11.48 -12.27
N ARG A 46 -3.73 -10.64 -12.11
CA ARG A 46 -4.97 -10.67 -12.88
C ARG A 46 -4.97 -9.59 -13.98
N LEU A 47 -4.00 -9.69 -14.89
CA LEU A 47 -3.86 -8.74 -16.02
C LEU A 47 -5.11 -8.71 -16.91
N ASP A 48 -5.89 -9.78 -16.91
CA ASP A 48 -7.18 -9.90 -17.61
C ASP A 48 -8.28 -8.97 -17.05
N LEU A 49 -8.10 -8.44 -15.84
CA LEU A 49 -9.05 -7.54 -15.17
C LEU A 49 -8.62 -6.08 -15.18
N ILE A 50 -7.48 -5.76 -15.77
CA ILE A 50 -6.99 -4.39 -15.81
C ILE A 50 -7.85 -3.56 -16.75
N ASP A 51 -8.38 -2.44 -16.23
CA ASP A 51 -9.02 -1.39 -17.02
C ASP A 51 -8.18 -0.10 -16.92
N VAL A 52 -7.62 0.33 -18.04
CA VAL A 52 -6.74 1.49 -18.12
C VAL A 52 -7.47 2.65 -18.81
N GLN A 53 -7.64 3.73 -18.06
CA GLN A 53 -8.13 5.00 -18.58
C GLN A 53 -7.11 6.10 -18.28
N ALA A 54 -6.85 6.99 -19.21
CA ALA A 54 -5.81 8.03 -19.06
C ALA A 54 -6.04 8.91 -17.82
N HIS A 55 -7.29 9.25 -17.52
CA HIS A 55 -7.64 10.10 -16.38
C HIS A 55 -7.44 9.40 -15.02
N TYR A 56 -7.36 8.08 -14.95
CA TYR A 56 -7.09 7.35 -13.71
C TYR A 56 -5.68 7.64 -13.19
N ALA A 57 -4.67 7.56 -14.06
CA ALA A 57 -3.28 7.85 -13.68
C ALA A 57 -3.10 9.31 -13.24
N GLU A 58 -3.75 10.24 -13.93
CA GLU A 58 -3.73 11.66 -13.57
C GLU A 58 -4.38 11.90 -12.19
N ALA A 59 -5.53 11.27 -11.92
CA ALA A 59 -6.18 11.34 -10.62
C ALA A 59 -5.30 10.79 -9.49
N TYR A 60 -4.62 9.67 -9.73
CA TYR A 60 -3.73 9.04 -8.75
C TYR A 60 -2.54 9.95 -8.39
N LYS A 61 -1.93 10.59 -9.38
CA LYS A 61 -0.86 11.58 -9.19
C LYS A 61 -1.37 12.84 -8.48
N GLU A 62 -2.54 13.34 -8.88
CA GLU A 62 -3.13 14.55 -8.31
C GLU A 62 -3.50 14.38 -6.84
N VAL A 63 -4.12 13.25 -6.45
CA VAL A 63 -4.42 12.96 -5.04
C VAL A 63 -3.14 12.86 -4.21
N SER A 64 -2.11 12.19 -4.73
CA SER A 64 -0.81 12.07 -4.04
C SER A 64 -0.14 13.43 -3.86
N ARG A 65 -0.20 14.31 -4.87
CA ARG A 65 0.33 15.67 -4.81
C ARG A 65 -0.41 16.50 -3.75
N ARG A 66 -1.75 16.50 -3.77
CA ARG A 66 -2.58 17.21 -2.77
C ARG A 66 -2.31 16.71 -1.35
N LEU A 67 -2.20 15.39 -1.18
CA LEU A 67 -1.89 14.81 0.12
C LEU A 67 -0.50 15.23 0.60
N ALA A 68 0.50 15.24 -0.29
CA ALA A 68 1.84 15.72 0.06
C ALA A 68 1.84 17.19 0.49
N GLU A 69 1.11 18.06 -0.19
CA GLU A 69 0.96 19.46 0.20
C GLU A 69 0.30 19.65 1.55
N MET A 70 -0.65 18.77 1.91
CA MET A 70 -1.30 18.80 3.22
C MET A 70 -0.37 18.28 4.31
N VAL A 71 0.23 17.12 4.10
CA VAL A 71 1.15 16.49 5.05
C VAL A 71 2.33 17.40 5.35
N SER A 72 2.93 18.04 4.34
CA SER A 72 4.07 18.94 4.51
C SER A 72 3.79 20.16 5.41
N LYS A 73 2.52 20.50 5.63
CA LYS A 73 2.13 21.63 6.51
C LYS A 73 1.94 21.22 7.97
N VAL A 74 1.80 19.94 8.26
CA VAL A 74 1.50 19.44 9.62
C VAL A 74 2.66 18.69 10.25
N ILE A 75 3.59 18.17 9.46
CA ILE A 75 4.77 17.46 9.95
C ILE A 75 5.83 18.41 10.49
N THR A 76 6.59 17.93 11.47
CA THR A 76 7.78 18.57 12.03
C THR A 76 9.06 17.87 11.59
N GLU A 77 10.23 18.48 11.79
CA GLU A 77 11.53 17.90 11.39
C GLU A 77 11.84 16.56 12.07
N ASP A 78 11.29 16.32 13.27
CA ASP A 78 11.52 15.11 14.05
C ASP A 78 10.58 13.95 13.69
N ASP A 79 9.56 14.18 12.88
CA ASP A 79 8.57 13.18 12.52
C ASP A 79 9.15 12.13 11.57
N VAL A 80 8.72 10.89 11.76
CA VAL A 80 8.94 9.78 10.81
C VAL A 80 7.61 9.47 10.13
N LEU A 81 7.59 9.47 8.81
CA LEU A 81 6.40 9.15 8.05
C LEU A 81 6.35 7.65 7.77
N TRP A 82 5.24 7.01 8.15
CA TRP A 82 4.99 5.61 7.87
C TRP A 82 3.78 5.47 6.96
N ILE A 83 4.04 5.19 5.68
CA ILE A 83 3.07 5.24 4.60
C ILE A 83 2.64 3.81 4.24
N HIS A 84 1.34 3.63 4.05
CA HIS A 84 0.76 2.31 3.87
C HIS A 84 0.03 2.18 2.53
N ASP A 85 0.35 1.07 1.89
CA ASP A 85 -0.39 0.41 0.83
C ASP A 85 -0.39 1.12 -0.54
N TYR A 86 -0.82 0.38 -1.55
CA TYR A 86 -0.69 0.69 -2.97
C TYR A 86 -1.40 1.99 -3.40
N GLN A 87 -2.33 2.49 -2.61
CA GLN A 87 -2.98 3.77 -2.90
C GLN A 87 -2.03 4.98 -2.76
N LEU A 88 -0.96 4.85 -1.97
CA LEU A 88 -0.10 5.97 -1.57
C LEU A 88 1.35 5.84 -2.05
N ILE A 89 1.62 4.96 -3.03
CA ILE A 89 3.01 4.73 -3.51
C ILE A 89 3.72 6.03 -3.93
N PRO A 90 3.09 7.02 -4.60
CA PRO A 90 3.77 8.24 -5.00
C PRO A 90 4.08 9.24 -3.87
N LEU A 91 3.49 9.06 -2.68
CA LEU A 91 3.48 10.11 -1.65
C LEU A 91 4.87 10.58 -1.23
N ALA A 92 5.83 9.68 -1.01
CA ALA A 92 7.20 10.08 -0.66
C ALA A 92 7.89 10.86 -1.78
N HIS A 93 7.64 10.50 -3.03
CA HIS A 93 8.16 11.22 -4.19
C HIS A 93 7.63 12.66 -4.24
N GLU A 94 6.34 12.85 -4.03
CA GLU A 94 5.71 14.17 -4.00
C GLU A 94 6.17 15.00 -2.79
N LEU A 95 6.32 14.41 -1.60
CA LEU A 95 6.86 15.08 -0.42
C LEU A 95 8.30 15.56 -0.65
N LYS A 96 9.15 14.75 -1.30
CA LYS A 96 10.51 15.14 -1.64
C LYS A 96 10.57 16.30 -2.63
N LYS A 97 9.66 16.38 -3.59
CA LYS A 97 9.54 17.56 -4.49
C LYS A 97 9.24 18.85 -3.71
N LEU A 98 8.55 18.75 -2.59
CA LEU A 98 8.27 19.89 -1.69
C LEU A 98 9.42 20.18 -0.73
N GLY A 99 10.53 19.46 -0.81
CA GLY A 99 11.70 19.65 0.04
C GLY A 99 11.62 18.95 1.41
N VAL A 100 10.67 18.04 1.62
CA VAL A 100 10.56 17.24 2.85
C VAL A 100 11.72 16.26 2.94
N THR A 101 12.48 16.33 4.03
CA THR A 101 13.69 15.53 4.29
C THR A 101 13.50 14.46 5.36
N ASN A 102 12.33 14.40 5.97
CA ASN A 102 11.96 13.40 6.97
C ASN A 102 12.21 11.97 6.48
N ARG A 103 12.47 11.05 7.41
CA ARG A 103 12.56 9.63 7.10
C ARG A 103 11.18 9.11 6.72
N MET A 104 11.12 8.38 5.60
CA MET A 104 9.88 7.86 5.05
C MET A 104 9.97 6.36 4.83
N GLY A 105 9.17 5.62 5.59
CA GLY A 105 8.96 4.19 5.37
C GLY A 105 7.66 3.92 4.61
N PHE A 106 7.66 2.84 3.84
CA PHE A 106 6.49 2.35 3.12
C PHE A 106 6.24 0.88 3.42
N PHE A 107 4.99 0.49 3.56
CA PHE A 107 4.61 -0.90 3.70
C PHE A 107 3.53 -1.30 2.70
N LEU A 108 3.83 -2.30 1.86
CA LEU A 108 2.89 -2.87 0.91
C LEU A 108 2.14 -4.03 1.55
N HIS A 109 0.81 -3.90 1.68
CA HIS A 109 -0.04 -4.92 2.29
C HIS A 109 -0.52 -6.01 1.33
N ILE A 110 -0.49 -5.72 0.03
CA ILE A 110 -0.86 -6.66 -1.03
C ILE A 110 0.38 -7.28 -1.69
N PRO A 111 0.26 -8.38 -2.45
CA PRO A 111 1.39 -8.95 -3.15
C PRO A 111 2.08 -7.95 -4.09
N LEU A 112 3.40 -8.08 -4.25
CA LEU A 112 4.11 -7.40 -5.34
C LEU A 112 4.30 -8.39 -6.49
N PRO A 113 3.90 -8.07 -7.74
CA PRO A 113 4.05 -8.98 -8.86
C PRO A 113 5.52 -9.16 -9.26
N ASP A 114 5.81 -10.23 -10.01
CA ASP A 114 7.10 -10.39 -10.67
C ASP A 114 7.33 -9.30 -11.72
N LEU A 115 8.59 -9.18 -12.17
CA LEU A 115 9.01 -8.13 -13.10
C LEU A 115 8.23 -8.13 -14.44
N GLN A 116 7.81 -9.29 -14.94
CA GLN A 116 7.08 -9.39 -16.21
C GLN A 116 5.68 -8.79 -16.05
N THR A 117 4.97 -9.21 -15.02
CA THR A 117 3.65 -8.69 -14.64
C THR A 117 3.72 -7.20 -14.27
N TYR A 118 4.75 -6.81 -13.52
CA TYR A 118 4.99 -5.40 -13.17
C TYR A 118 5.13 -4.50 -14.40
N LYS A 119 5.87 -4.95 -15.42
CA LYS A 119 6.06 -4.19 -16.68
C LYS A 119 4.81 -4.12 -17.56
N ALA A 120 3.77 -4.88 -17.27
CA ALA A 120 2.48 -4.75 -17.93
C ALA A 120 1.66 -3.54 -17.42
N ILE A 121 2.03 -2.96 -16.27
CA ILE A 121 1.43 -1.74 -15.75
C ILE A 121 1.91 -0.58 -16.63
N PRO A 122 1.03 0.28 -17.18
CA PRO A 122 1.44 1.37 -18.09
C PRO A 122 2.54 2.26 -17.51
N ASP A 123 2.40 2.66 -16.25
CA ASP A 123 3.30 3.61 -15.58
C ASP A 123 4.40 2.90 -14.75
N TRP A 124 4.79 1.67 -15.10
CA TRP A 124 5.73 0.88 -14.31
C TRP A 124 7.08 1.58 -14.02
N ARG A 125 7.55 2.46 -14.92
CA ARG A 125 8.78 3.23 -14.71
C ARG A 125 8.63 4.25 -13.60
N GLU A 126 7.57 5.05 -13.67
CA GLU A 126 7.23 6.02 -12.63
C GLU A 126 6.98 5.30 -11.29
N LEU A 127 6.27 4.17 -11.32
CA LEU A 127 6.02 3.35 -10.14
C LEU A 127 7.34 2.88 -9.47
N SER A 128 8.36 2.53 -10.26
CA SER A 128 9.70 2.19 -9.74
C SER A 128 10.38 3.41 -9.09
N GLU A 129 10.26 4.59 -9.68
CA GLU A 129 10.81 5.84 -9.15
C GLU A 129 10.10 6.24 -7.84
N TRP A 130 8.79 6.01 -7.75
CA TRP A 130 8.03 6.29 -6.54
C TRP A 130 8.44 5.37 -5.39
N PHE A 131 8.62 4.08 -5.63
CA PHE A 131 9.17 3.17 -4.62
C PHE A 131 10.60 3.55 -4.21
N ALA A 132 11.43 4.00 -5.15
CA ALA A 132 12.78 4.45 -4.86
C ALA A 132 12.84 5.78 -4.07
N ALA A 133 11.73 6.48 -3.91
CA ALA A 133 11.68 7.69 -3.09
C ALA A 133 11.67 7.40 -1.58
N TYR A 134 11.32 6.20 -1.15
CA TYR A 134 11.31 5.81 0.26
C TYR A 134 12.72 5.49 0.78
N ASP A 135 12.91 5.62 2.10
CA ASP A 135 14.15 5.21 2.78
C ASP A 135 14.08 3.74 3.21
N MET A 136 12.85 3.24 3.39
CA MET A 136 12.56 1.85 3.71
C MET A 136 11.30 1.38 3.00
N VAL A 137 11.34 0.15 2.45
CA VAL A 137 10.15 -0.50 1.88
C VAL A 137 9.98 -1.89 2.49
N GLY A 138 8.83 -2.11 3.11
CA GLY A 138 8.44 -3.35 3.77
C GLY A 138 7.41 -4.14 2.99
N PHE A 139 7.50 -5.47 3.09
CA PHE A 139 6.61 -6.42 2.44
C PHE A 139 6.12 -7.50 3.39
N GLN A 140 5.01 -8.15 3.05
CA GLN A 140 4.46 -9.28 3.80
C GLN A 140 5.26 -10.57 3.61
N THR A 141 5.84 -10.77 2.42
CA THR A 141 6.50 -12.04 2.09
C THR A 141 7.91 -11.85 1.55
N ARG A 142 8.75 -12.88 1.72
CA ARG A 142 10.09 -12.92 1.11
C ARG A 142 10.04 -12.92 -0.42
N ARG A 143 8.95 -13.42 -1.00
CA ARG A 143 8.75 -13.41 -2.45
C ARG A 143 8.58 -11.97 -2.94
N ASP A 144 7.74 -11.19 -2.30
CA ASP A 144 7.52 -9.78 -2.67
C ASP A 144 8.80 -8.95 -2.52
N LEU A 145 9.57 -9.19 -1.45
CA LEU A 145 10.90 -8.61 -1.27
C LEU A 145 11.85 -8.97 -2.43
N ALA A 146 11.89 -10.24 -2.85
CA ALA A 146 12.72 -10.68 -3.95
C ALA A 146 12.28 -10.02 -5.28
N HIS A 147 10.97 -9.89 -5.52
CA HIS A 147 10.43 -9.20 -6.69
C HIS A 147 10.86 -7.72 -6.72
N MET A 148 10.82 -7.02 -5.58
CA MET A 148 11.28 -5.62 -5.53
C MET A 148 12.77 -5.49 -5.81
N ILE A 149 13.60 -6.38 -5.28
CA ILE A 149 15.03 -6.41 -5.59
C ILE A 149 15.25 -6.58 -7.10
N ASP A 150 14.54 -7.51 -7.73
CA ASP A 150 14.63 -7.74 -9.18
C ASP A 150 14.13 -6.53 -9.99
N ILE A 151 13.02 -5.92 -9.58
CA ILE A 151 12.50 -4.68 -10.18
C ILE A 151 13.57 -3.59 -10.14
N PHE A 152 14.11 -3.26 -8.97
CA PHE A 152 15.12 -2.21 -8.86
C PHE A 152 16.40 -2.51 -9.65
N ARG A 153 16.87 -3.77 -9.63
CA ARG A 153 18.06 -4.17 -10.39
C ARG A 153 17.86 -4.03 -11.90
N GLN A 154 16.70 -4.45 -12.41
CA GLN A 154 16.43 -4.50 -13.85
C GLN A 154 15.91 -3.17 -14.41
N THR A 155 15.26 -2.35 -13.61
CA THR A 155 14.64 -1.10 -14.07
C THR A 155 15.48 0.14 -13.75
N MET A 156 16.20 0.13 -12.64
CA MET A 156 16.93 1.29 -12.10
C MET A 156 18.42 1.03 -11.85
N ARG A 157 18.95 -0.12 -12.30
CA ARG A 157 20.34 -0.54 -12.09
C ARG A 157 20.72 -0.61 -10.61
N GLY A 158 19.77 -1.02 -9.76
CA GLY A 158 19.98 -1.14 -8.32
C GLY A 158 21.07 -2.16 -7.97
N GLU A 159 21.92 -1.82 -7.01
CA GLU A 159 23.00 -2.67 -6.51
C GLU A 159 22.72 -3.13 -5.09
N LEU A 160 22.60 -4.45 -4.88
CA LEU A 160 22.40 -5.02 -3.55
C LEU A 160 23.69 -4.88 -2.72
N ARG A 161 23.57 -4.34 -1.51
CA ARG A 161 24.68 -4.15 -0.56
C ARG A 161 24.80 -5.34 0.39
N PHE A 162 25.96 -5.51 1.03
CA PHE A 162 26.21 -6.59 2.00
C PHE A 162 25.29 -6.56 3.22
N ASN A 163 24.79 -5.39 3.59
CA ASN A 163 23.85 -5.22 4.71
C ASN A 163 22.38 -5.57 4.34
N GLY A 164 22.13 -6.00 3.10
CA GLY A 164 20.79 -6.33 2.60
C GLY A 164 20.00 -5.15 2.03
N ASN A 165 20.54 -3.93 2.11
CA ASN A 165 19.95 -2.75 1.49
C ASN A 165 20.24 -2.73 -0.01
N ILE A 166 19.52 -1.94 -0.77
CA ILE A 166 19.77 -1.74 -2.20
C ILE A 166 20.15 -0.28 -2.46
N ASP A 167 21.21 -0.06 -3.23
CA ASP A 167 21.57 1.25 -3.74
C ASP A 167 20.87 1.49 -5.07
N VAL A 168 20.10 2.56 -5.17
CA VAL A 168 19.40 2.98 -6.39
C VAL A 168 19.73 4.44 -6.64
N ALA A 169 20.43 4.70 -7.73
CA ALA A 169 20.84 6.05 -8.14
C ALA A 169 21.59 6.84 -7.03
N GLY A 170 22.45 6.16 -6.26
CA GLY A 170 23.24 6.74 -5.19
C GLY A 170 22.48 6.95 -3.87
N ARG A 171 21.27 6.40 -3.76
CA ARG A 171 20.49 6.36 -2.52
C ARG A 171 20.38 4.93 -2.01
N GLU A 172 20.71 4.73 -0.74
CA GLU A 172 20.54 3.47 -0.07
C GLU A 172 19.10 3.34 0.45
N ILE A 173 18.42 2.26 0.05
CA ILE A 173 17.04 1.94 0.44
C ILE A 173 17.07 0.65 1.24
N SER A 174 16.48 0.67 2.44
CA SER A 174 16.29 -0.53 3.24
C SER A 174 15.10 -1.32 2.74
N LEU A 175 15.30 -2.62 2.44
CA LEU A 175 14.24 -3.52 2.03
C LEU A 175 14.03 -4.59 3.08
N GLY A 176 12.78 -4.86 3.48
CA GLY A 176 12.49 -5.81 4.54
C GLY A 176 11.24 -6.64 4.34
N CYS A 177 11.23 -7.84 4.94
CA CYS A 177 10.05 -8.70 5.00
C CYS A 177 9.56 -8.77 6.45
N TYR A 178 8.35 -8.28 6.68
CA TYR A 178 7.72 -8.18 7.99
C TYR A 178 6.31 -8.79 7.94
N PRO A 179 6.21 -10.13 7.96
CA PRO A 179 4.93 -10.80 7.82
C PRO A 179 4.04 -10.53 9.02
N ILE A 180 2.80 -10.11 8.75
CA ILE A 180 1.77 -10.06 9.78
C ILE A 180 1.34 -11.47 10.14
N SER A 181 1.03 -11.70 11.40
CA SER A 181 0.51 -12.97 11.91
C SER A 181 -0.79 -12.73 12.65
N ILE A 182 -1.50 -13.81 12.94
CA ILE A 182 -2.68 -13.84 13.81
C ILE A 182 -2.35 -14.59 15.10
N ASP A 183 -3.08 -14.30 16.17
CA ASP A 183 -3.04 -15.12 17.38
C ASP A 183 -3.78 -16.44 17.12
N VAL A 184 -3.05 -17.40 16.53
CA VAL A 184 -3.57 -18.73 16.17
C VAL A 184 -4.15 -19.44 17.40
N LYS A 185 -3.49 -19.33 18.57
CA LYS A 185 -3.93 -19.98 19.79
C LYS A 185 -5.25 -19.40 20.30
N GLY A 186 -5.34 -18.10 20.42
CA GLY A 186 -6.56 -17.42 20.84
C GLY A 186 -7.73 -17.67 19.89
N PHE A 187 -7.49 -17.68 18.58
CA PHE A 187 -8.51 -18.02 17.59
C PHE A 187 -8.96 -19.48 17.70
N ALA A 188 -8.04 -20.42 17.91
CA ALA A 188 -8.38 -21.85 18.08
C ALA A 188 -9.20 -22.09 19.38
N GLU A 189 -8.81 -21.46 20.48
CA GLU A 189 -9.55 -21.51 21.75
C GLU A 189 -10.95 -20.92 21.61
N LEU A 190 -11.08 -19.76 20.98
CA LEU A 190 -12.36 -19.13 20.71
C LEU A 190 -13.24 -19.99 19.78
N ALA A 191 -12.66 -20.58 18.74
CA ALA A 191 -13.38 -21.49 17.85
C ALA A 191 -13.89 -22.72 18.58
N ALA A 192 -13.06 -23.34 19.44
CA ALA A 192 -13.46 -24.50 20.25
C ALA A 192 -14.60 -24.17 21.24
N GLU A 193 -14.52 -23.00 21.90
CA GLU A 193 -15.59 -22.51 22.79
C GLU A 193 -16.90 -22.30 22.02
N LYS A 194 -16.84 -21.61 20.87
CA LYS A 194 -18.03 -21.28 20.08
C LYS A 194 -18.62 -22.48 19.34
N ALA A 195 -17.82 -23.51 19.02
CA ALA A 195 -18.30 -24.73 18.39
C ALA A 195 -19.33 -25.47 19.29
N GLN A 196 -19.25 -25.30 20.60
CA GLN A 196 -20.20 -25.87 21.58
C GLN A 196 -21.46 -24.99 21.77
N SER A 197 -21.51 -23.81 21.15
CA SER A 197 -22.64 -22.89 21.26
C SER A 197 -23.75 -23.20 20.25
N VAL A 198 -24.91 -22.57 20.44
CA VAL A 198 -26.07 -22.69 19.51
C VAL A 198 -25.79 -22.06 18.14
N ALA A 199 -24.77 -21.24 18.01
CA ALA A 199 -24.46 -20.50 16.80
C ALA A 199 -24.13 -21.39 15.57
N PRO A 200 -23.33 -22.46 15.66
CA PRO A 200 -23.09 -23.37 14.55
C PRO A 200 -24.35 -24.01 13.98
N ALA A 201 -25.23 -24.52 14.87
CA ALA A 201 -26.48 -25.13 14.46
C ALA A 201 -27.43 -24.13 13.78
N ARG A 202 -27.40 -22.86 14.22
CA ARG A 202 -28.14 -21.76 13.57
C ARG A 202 -27.60 -21.41 12.19
N LEU A 203 -26.29 -21.34 12.06
CA LEU A 203 -25.62 -21.09 10.78
C LEU A 203 -25.88 -22.21 9.77
N THR A 204 -25.72 -23.49 10.20
CA THR A 204 -26.02 -24.67 9.37
C THR A 204 -27.43 -24.62 8.81
N ARG A 205 -28.40 -24.22 9.64
CA ARG A 205 -29.80 -24.06 9.20
C ARG A 205 -29.99 -22.92 8.21
N MET A 206 -29.26 -21.80 8.37
CA MET A 206 -29.34 -20.65 7.45
C MET A 206 -28.76 -20.93 6.06
N ILE A 207 -27.66 -21.70 5.98
CA ILE A 207 -27.00 -22.04 4.72
C ILE A 207 -27.49 -23.34 4.08
N GLY A 208 -28.47 -24.02 4.71
CA GLY A 208 -29.10 -25.24 4.16
C GLY A 208 -28.18 -26.46 4.14
N VAL A 209 -27.17 -26.52 4.98
CA VAL A 209 -26.22 -27.64 5.09
C VAL A 209 -26.56 -28.43 6.36
N ASP A 210 -26.90 -29.72 6.21
CA ASP A 210 -27.33 -30.56 7.35
C ASP A 210 -26.18 -30.93 8.30
N ARG A 211 -24.94 -30.80 7.85
CA ARG A 211 -23.73 -31.06 8.63
C ARG A 211 -22.54 -30.29 8.10
N LEU A 212 -21.83 -29.60 8.96
CA LEU A 212 -20.48 -29.09 8.67
C LEU A 212 -19.51 -30.19 9.07
N ASP A 213 -18.93 -30.89 8.10
CA ASP A 213 -17.84 -31.86 8.34
C ASP A 213 -16.54 -31.06 8.55
N TYR A 214 -16.05 -31.05 9.77
CA TYR A 214 -14.74 -30.50 10.15
C TYR A 214 -13.68 -31.63 10.14
N SER A 215 -13.47 -32.27 8.96
CA SER A 215 -12.36 -33.21 8.78
C SER A 215 -11.14 -32.49 8.25
#